data_e83f4caa7052bf1b7ba54134a6f1f058
#
_entry.id   e83f4caa7052bf1b7ba54134a6f1f058
#
_cell.length_a   1.000
_cell.length_b   1.000
_cell.length_c   1.000
_cell.angle_alpha   90.00
_cell.angle_beta   90.00
_cell.angle_gamma   90.00
#
_symmetry.space_group_name_H-M   'P 1'
#
loop_
_entity.id
_entity.type
_entity.pdbx_description
1 polymer ?
#
loop_
_entity_poly.entity_id
_entity_poly.type
_entity_poly.pdbx_seq_one_letter_code
_entity_poly.pdbx_strand_id
1 'polypeptide(L)'
;MSMSDPIADMLTRIRNAQMVGHREVMMPASKLKSSIAAVLKDEGYIEDFGQRDKDGKSELVVSLKYYAGRPVIEKLERISKPGLRVYKGRDSLPKVMNGLGIAILSTSRGVMTDSKARATGVGGEVLCIVA
;
A
#
# COMPACT_ATOMS: atom_id res chain seq x y z
N MET A 1 25.44 4.44 -4.17
CA MET A 1 24.13 3.89 -4.34
C MET A 1 23.12 4.57 -3.44
N SER A 2 22.04 4.92 -4.00
CA SER A 2 20.96 5.51 -3.21
C SER A 2 20.31 4.47 -2.30
N MET A 3 19.70 4.93 -1.24
CA MET A 3 18.86 4.07 -0.42
C MET A 3 17.74 3.49 -1.24
N SER A 4 17.46 2.21 -1.03
CA SER A 4 16.32 1.61 -1.67
C SER A 4 15.08 1.78 -0.78
N ASP A 5 13.94 2.00 -1.42
CA ASP A 5 12.66 2.06 -0.74
C ASP A 5 11.71 1.11 -1.48
N PRO A 6 11.63 -0.15 -1.03
CA PRO A 6 10.79 -1.14 -1.69
C PRO A 6 9.31 -0.77 -1.72
N ILE A 7 8.83 -0.04 -0.71
CA ILE A 7 7.43 0.40 -0.70
C ILE A 7 7.20 1.46 -1.76
N ALA A 8 8.10 2.45 -1.87
CA ALA A 8 8.00 3.47 -2.90
C ALA A 8 8.05 2.84 -4.30
N ASP A 9 8.91 1.84 -4.49
CA ASP A 9 8.98 1.09 -5.74
C ASP A 9 7.65 0.40 -6.04
N MET A 10 7.05 -0.24 -5.05
CA MET A 10 5.74 -0.89 -5.20
C MET A 10 4.68 0.12 -5.65
N LEU A 11 4.61 1.26 -4.98
CA LEU A 11 3.62 2.30 -5.31
C LEU A 11 3.85 2.86 -6.72
N THR A 12 5.11 3.06 -7.10
CA THR A 12 5.45 3.54 -8.43
C THR A 12 5.06 2.54 -9.51
N ARG A 13 5.32 1.25 -9.28
CA ARG A 13 4.92 0.20 -10.23
C ARG A 13 3.41 0.16 -10.42
N ILE A 14 2.66 0.29 -9.33
CA ILE A 14 1.18 0.33 -9.40
C ILE A 14 0.73 1.55 -10.20
N ARG A 15 1.26 2.73 -9.89
CA ARG A 15 0.89 3.96 -10.62
C ARG A 15 1.18 3.84 -12.11
N ASN A 16 2.39 3.38 -12.46
CA ASN A 16 2.80 3.25 -13.85
C ASN A 16 1.93 2.25 -14.61
N ALA A 17 1.61 1.11 -13.98
CA ALA A 17 0.75 0.11 -14.59
C ALA A 17 -0.66 0.65 -14.84
N GLN A 18 -1.18 1.45 -13.92
CA GLN A 18 -2.49 2.07 -14.09
C GLN A 18 -2.51 3.10 -15.22
N MET A 19 -1.42 3.83 -15.40
CA MET A 19 -1.33 4.83 -16.47
C MET A 19 -1.47 4.21 -17.86
N VAL A 20 -0.97 3.00 -18.02
CA VAL A 20 -1.04 2.28 -19.31
C VAL A 20 -2.14 1.25 -19.37
N GLY A 21 -2.94 1.14 -18.32
CA GLY A 21 -4.11 0.25 -18.30
C GLY A 21 -3.80 -1.22 -18.16
N HIS A 22 -2.67 -1.58 -17.55
CA HIS A 22 -2.34 -2.98 -17.32
C HIS A 22 -3.28 -3.59 -16.29
N ARG A 23 -3.61 -4.88 -16.46
CA ARG A 23 -4.45 -5.62 -15.51
C ARG A 23 -3.68 -6.04 -14.29
N GLU A 24 -2.41 -6.34 -14.46
CA GLU A 24 -1.55 -6.84 -13.40
C GLU A 24 -0.24 -6.12 -13.37
N VAL A 25 0.37 -6.08 -12.19
CA VAL A 25 1.71 -5.60 -12.02
C VAL A 25 2.46 -6.57 -11.13
N MET A 26 3.73 -6.79 -11.45
CA MET A 26 4.57 -7.75 -10.74
C MET A 26 5.75 -7.04 -10.10
N MET A 27 6.20 -7.56 -8.97
CA MET A 27 7.31 -7.02 -8.23
C MET A 27 7.93 -8.10 -7.35
N PRO A 28 9.17 -7.93 -6.91
CA PRO A 28 9.74 -8.87 -5.95
C PRO A 28 8.88 -8.93 -4.70
N ALA A 29 8.61 -10.15 -4.20
CA ALA A 29 7.74 -10.33 -3.05
C ALA A 29 8.46 -10.02 -1.75
N SER A 30 7.70 -9.54 -0.76
CA SER A 30 8.15 -9.43 0.62
C SER A 30 6.92 -9.50 1.52
N LYS A 31 7.13 -9.80 2.80
CA LYS A 31 6.02 -9.84 3.76
C LYS A 31 5.32 -8.50 3.85
N LEU A 32 6.10 -7.42 3.90
CA LEU A 32 5.53 -6.08 4.02
C LEU A 32 4.69 -5.71 2.81
N LYS A 33 5.19 -5.97 1.61
CA LYS A 33 4.43 -5.70 0.38
C LYS A 33 3.16 -6.53 0.32
N SER A 34 3.22 -7.80 0.70
CA SER A 34 2.04 -8.66 0.74
C SER A 34 1.01 -8.14 1.75
N SER A 35 1.47 -7.65 2.89
CA SER A 35 0.58 -7.08 3.90
C SER A 35 -0.09 -5.80 3.39
N ILE A 36 0.64 -4.95 2.68
CA ILE A 36 0.07 -3.75 2.06
C ILE A 36 -0.96 -4.15 1.00
N ALA A 37 -0.65 -5.13 0.16
CA ALA A 37 -1.58 -5.62 -0.85
C ALA A 37 -2.86 -6.18 -0.21
N ALA A 38 -2.73 -6.89 0.91
CA ALA A 38 -3.90 -7.41 1.63
C ALA A 38 -4.81 -6.27 2.11
N VAL A 39 -4.24 -5.19 2.64
CA VAL A 39 -5.01 -4.02 3.05
C VAL A 39 -5.71 -3.38 1.84
N LEU A 40 -4.99 -3.22 0.73
CA LEU A 40 -5.56 -2.64 -0.49
C LEU A 40 -6.74 -3.47 -1.01
N LYS A 41 -6.60 -4.79 -0.96
CA LYS A 41 -7.69 -5.68 -1.37
C LYS A 41 -8.90 -5.58 -0.45
N ASP A 42 -8.65 -5.63 0.86
CA ASP A 42 -9.74 -5.56 1.85
C ASP A 42 -10.50 -4.24 1.77
N GLU A 43 -9.81 -3.16 1.42
CA GLU A 43 -10.44 -1.84 1.28
C GLU A 43 -11.01 -1.59 -0.11
N GLY A 44 -10.89 -2.56 -1.01
CA GLY A 44 -11.51 -2.49 -2.33
C GLY A 44 -10.73 -1.68 -3.36
N TYR A 45 -9.44 -1.44 -3.13
CA TYR A 45 -8.61 -0.67 -4.06
C TYR A 45 -7.97 -1.52 -5.15
N ILE A 46 -7.81 -2.81 -4.92
CA ILE A 46 -7.32 -3.75 -5.93
C ILE A 46 -8.25 -4.95 -5.98
N GLU A 47 -8.22 -5.70 -7.11
CA GLU A 47 -9.06 -6.89 -7.27
C GLU A 47 -8.55 -8.05 -6.44
N ASP A 48 -7.25 -8.32 -6.54
CA ASP A 48 -6.64 -9.47 -5.90
C ASP A 48 -5.13 -9.33 -5.88
N PHE A 49 -4.46 -10.21 -5.16
CA PHE A 49 -3.02 -10.32 -5.19
C PHE A 49 -2.63 -11.76 -4.88
N GLY A 50 -1.42 -12.13 -5.26
CA GLY A 50 -0.89 -13.45 -4.97
C GLY A 50 0.60 -13.48 -5.17
N GLN A 51 1.20 -14.60 -4.84
CA GLN A 51 2.62 -14.83 -5.06
C GLN A 51 2.80 -15.95 -6.07
N ARG A 52 3.85 -15.85 -6.86
CA ARG A 52 4.26 -16.93 -7.72
C ARG A 52 5.78 -17.01 -7.74
N ASP A 53 6.29 -18.20 -8.01
CA ASP A 53 7.72 -18.41 -8.11
C ASP A 53 8.12 -18.37 -9.57
N LYS A 54 9.18 -17.63 -9.85
CA LYS A 54 9.75 -17.54 -11.19
C LYS A 54 11.26 -17.60 -11.08
N ASP A 55 11.85 -18.61 -11.71
CA ASP A 55 13.30 -18.82 -11.69
C ASP A 55 13.89 -18.84 -10.28
N GLY A 56 13.19 -19.49 -9.35
CA GLY A 56 13.63 -19.60 -7.96
C GLY A 56 13.41 -18.35 -7.11
N LYS A 57 12.73 -17.34 -7.64
CA LYS A 57 12.42 -16.10 -6.92
C LYS A 57 10.92 -15.93 -6.77
N SER A 58 10.53 -15.43 -5.61
CA SER A 58 9.12 -15.13 -5.36
C SER A 58 8.76 -13.75 -5.89
N GLU A 59 7.67 -13.70 -6.66
CA GLU A 59 7.11 -12.45 -7.15
C GLU A 59 5.73 -12.23 -6.55
N LEU A 60 5.44 -10.98 -6.21
CA LEU A 60 4.10 -10.55 -5.84
C LEU A 60 3.41 -10.06 -7.11
N VAL A 61 2.21 -10.59 -7.35
CA VAL A 61 1.37 -10.20 -8.48
C VAL A 61 0.16 -9.47 -7.94
N VAL A 62 -0.05 -8.23 -8.36
CA VAL A 62 -1.18 -7.42 -7.93
C VAL A 62 -2.11 -7.24 -9.12
N SER A 63 -3.37 -7.65 -8.94
CA SER A 63 -4.40 -7.47 -9.96
C SER A 63 -5.10 -6.14 -9.73
N LEU A 64 -4.94 -5.22 -10.65
CA LEU A 64 -5.42 -3.86 -10.54
C LEU A 64 -6.93 -3.78 -10.79
N LYS A 65 -7.55 -2.77 -10.24
CA LYS A 65 -9.00 -2.59 -10.32
C LYS A 65 -9.34 -1.32 -11.06
N TYR A 66 -10.27 -1.44 -12.01
CA TYR A 66 -10.75 -0.32 -12.81
C TYR A 66 -12.27 -0.24 -12.70
N TYR A 67 -12.80 0.96 -12.81
CA TYR A 67 -14.22 1.18 -12.85
C TYR A 67 -14.51 2.19 -13.95
N ALA A 68 -15.41 1.84 -14.89
CA ALA A 68 -15.76 2.68 -16.03
C ALA A 68 -14.52 3.17 -16.79
N GLY A 69 -13.53 2.31 -16.96
CA GLY A 69 -12.30 2.62 -17.70
C GLY A 69 -11.27 3.42 -16.94
N ARG A 70 -11.48 3.67 -15.65
CA ARG A 70 -10.56 4.46 -14.81
C ARG A 70 -10.03 3.65 -13.67
N PRO A 71 -8.77 3.85 -13.26
CA PRO A 71 -8.24 3.19 -12.07
C PRO A 71 -9.05 3.57 -10.84
N VAL A 72 -9.30 2.59 -9.98
CA VAL A 72 -9.97 2.85 -8.70
C VAL A 72 -9.08 3.68 -7.78
N ILE A 73 -7.77 3.43 -7.78
CA ILE A 73 -6.82 4.22 -7.00
C ILE A 73 -6.54 5.52 -7.75
N GLU A 74 -6.92 6.63 -7.15
CA GLU A 74 -6.66 7.96 -7.72
C GLU A 74 -5.43 8.61 -7.09
N LYS A 75 -5.15 8.30 -5.82
CA LYS A 75 -4.04 8.87 -5.08
C LYS A 75 -3.27 7.77 -4.37
N LEU A 76 -1.97 7.75 -4.54
CA LEU A 76 -1.10 6.74 -3.96
C LEU A 76 0.22 7.43 -3.63
N GLU A 77 0.45 7.71 -2.35
CA GLU A 77 1.54 8.57 -1.92
C GLU A 77 2.33 7.95 -0.77
N ARG A 78 3.63 7.88 -0.94
CA ARG A 78 4.56 7.42 0.10
C ARG A 78 4.72 8.52 1.16
N ILE A 79 4.55 8.17 2.42
CA ILE A 79 4.69 9.15 3.52
C ILE A 79 5.99 8.94 4.27
N SER A 80 6.13 7.82 4.99
CA SER A 80 7.36 7.51 5.71
C SER A 80 8.41 7.00 4.73
N LYS A 81 9.63 7.51 4.80
CA LYS A 81 10.70 7.16 3.87
C LYS A 81 11.95 6.76 4.67
N PRO A 82 12.86 5.98 4.08
CA PRO A 82 14.10 5.61 4.79
C PRO A 82 14.87 6.79 5.34
N GLY A 83 14.89 7.92 4.61
CA GLY A 83 15.59 9.12 5.05
C GLY A 83 14.77 10.02 5.99
N LEU A 84 13.47 9.75 6.14
CA LEU A 84 12.59 10.56 6.98
C LEU A 84 11.41 9.74 7.42
N ARG A 85 11.57 9.04 8.55
CA ARG A 85 10.50 8.21 9.10
C ARG A 85 9.40 9.07 9.72
N VAL A 86 8.14 8.66 9.52
CA VAL A 86 6.98 9.36 10.05
C VAL A 86 6.18 8.41 10.92
N TYR A 87 6.13 8.70 12.21
CA TYR A 87 5.37 7.92 13.19
C TYR A 87 4.28 8.78 13.79
N LYS A 88 3.11 8.20 14.03
CA LYS A 88 2.00 8.89 14.68
C LYS A 88 1.43 8.03 15.80
N GLY A 89 1.11 8.66 16.92
CA GLY A 89 0.43 7.99 18.01
C GLY A 89 -1.05 7.81 17.69
N ARG A 90 -1.72 6.98 18.48
CA ARG A 90 -3.13 6.64 18.27
C ARG A 90 -4.06 7.85 18.20
N ASP A 91 -3.72 8.93 18.89
CA ASP A 91 -4.56 10.13 18.94
C ASP A 91 -4.24 11.12 17.83
N SER A 92 -3.18 10.86 17.04
CA SER A 92 -2.72 11.76 15.99
C SER A 92 -2.73 11.11 14.61
N LEU A 93 -3.45 10.00 14.45
CA LEU A 93 -3.48 9.27 13.17
C LEU A 93 -4.13 10.13 12.09
N PRO A 94 -3.56 10.15 10.88
CA PRO A 94 -4.11 10.98 9.82
C PRO A 94 -5.45 10.44 9.33
N LYS A 95 -6.32 11.35 8.89
CA LYS A 95 -7.50 11.02 8.11
C LYS A 95 -7.28 11.50 6.70
N VAL A 96 -7.46 10.62 5.74
CA VAL A 96 -7.25 10.93 4.34
C VAL A 96 -8.58 11.32 3.71
N MET A 97 -8.65 12.54 3.17
CA MET A 97 -9.87 13.05 2.51
C MET A 97 -11.12 12.87 3.38
N ASN A 98 -11.03 13.24 4.66
CA ASN A 98 -12.14 13.13 5.62
C ASN A 98 -12.70 11.71 5.76
N GLY A 99 -11.84 10.71 5.61
CA GLY A 99 -12.24 9.32 5.75
C GLY A 99 -12.65 8.65 4.44
N LEU A 100 -12.60 9.36 3.32
CA LEU A 100 -12.87 8.77 2.01
C LEU A 100 -11.67 7.96 1.49
N GLY A 101 -10.47 8.29 1.95
CA GLY A 101 -9.27 7.51 1.67
C GLY A 101 -8.77 6.82 2.93
N ILE A 102 -7.62 6.16 2.80
CA ILE A 102 -6.99 5.45 3.91
C ILE A 102 -5.53 5.83 4.06
N ALA A 103 -5.02 5.74 5.27
CA ALA A 103 -3.59 5.65 5.52
C ALA A 103 -3.27 4.21 5.88
N ILE A 104 -2.16 3.69 5.38
CA ILE A 104 -1.70 2.35 5.73
C ILE A 104 -0.54 2.50 6.70
N LEU A 105 -0.68 1.88 7.87
CA LEU A 105 0.29 1.98 8.95
C LEU A 105 0.92 0.64 9.24
N SER A 106 2.18 0.69 9.66
CA SER A 106 2.86 -0.46 10.26
C SER A 106 2.82 -0.27 11.76
N THR A 107 2.12 -1.15 12.45
CA THR A 107 1.93 -1.08 13.91
C THR A 107 2.51 -2.32 14.58
N SER A 108 2.56 -2.29 15.90
CA SER A 108 2.98 -3.46 16.68
C SER A 108 2.06 -4.66 16.49
N ARG A 109 0.86 -4.44 15.96
CA ARG A 109 -0.12 -5.51 15.71
C ARG A 109 -0.28 -5.81 14.22
N GLY A 110 0.63 -5.31 13.39
CA GLY A 110 0.65 -5.59 11.98
C GLY A 110 0.35 -4.36 11.12
N VAL A 111 0.28 -4.60 9.83
CA VAL A 111 -0.04 -3.55 8.85
C VAL A 111 -1.56 -3.40 8.79
N MET A 112 -2.05 -2.18 8.93
CA MET A 112 -3.48 -1.91 8.98
C MET A 112 -3.80 -0.50 8.52
N THR A 113 -5.10 -0.21 8.33
CA THR A 113 -5.56 1.13 8.01
C THR A 113 -5.55 2.01 9.25
N ASP A 114 -5.60 3.32 9.03
CA ASP A 114 -5.75 4.30 10.12
C ASP A 114 -7.03 4.06 10.91
N SER A 115 -8.12 3.71 10.24
CA SER A 115 -9.40 3.44 10.88
C SER A 115 -9.29 2.25 11.84
N LYS A 116 -8.66 1.16 11.40
CA LYS A 116 -8.47 -0.02 12.23
C LYS A 116 -7.52 0.27 13.39
N ALA A 117 -6.46 1.05 13.14
CA ALA A 117 -5.52 1.44 14.18
C ALA A 117 -6.20 2.28 15.25
N ARG A 118 -7.08 3.21 14.88
CA ARG A 118 -7.87 3.99 15.83
C ARG A 118 -8.78 3.10 16.65
N ALA A 119 -9.47 2.17 16.01
CA ALA A 119 -10.37 1.24 16.69
C ALA A 119 -9.63 0.32 17.66
N THR A 120 -8.41 -0.07 17.31
CA THR A 120 -7.57 -0.95 18.13
C THR A 120 -6.82 -0.17 19.22
N GLY A 121 -6.71 1.14 19.06
CA GLY A 121 -6.00 2.00 20.02
C GLY A 121 -4.48 1.96 19.89
N VAL A 122 -3.96 1.77 18.67
CA VAL A 122 -2.52 1.73 18.42
C VAL A 122 -2.11 2.79 17.43
N GLY A 123 -0.86 3.25 17.56
CA GLY A 123 -0.22 4.09 16.56
C GLY A 123 0.85 3.31 15.83
N GLY A 124 1.54 3.97 14.91
CA GLY A 124 2.61 3.32 14.17
C GLY A 124 3.24 4.20 13.12
N GLU A 125 4.00 3.56 12.26
CA GLU A 125 4.63 4.24 11.13
C GLU A 125 3.63 4.39 9.99
N VAL A 126 3.45 5.62 9.52
CA VAL A 126 2.53 5.90 8.40
C VAL A 126 3.29 5.61 7.10
N LEU A 127 2.98 4.47 6.49
CA LEU A 127 3.68 4.01 5.29
C LEU A 127 3.28 4.80 4.05
N CYS A 128 1.98 4.92 3.83
CA CYS A 128 1.47 5.59 2.63
C CYS A 128 0.03 6.00 2.83
N ILE A 129 -0.48 6.81 1.91
CA ILE A 129 -1.90 7.14 1.83
C ILE A 129 -2.44 6.74 0.48
N VAL A 130 -3.71 6.33 0.47
CA VAL A 130 -4.39 5.82 -0.71
C VAL A 130 -5.79 6.42 -0.75
N ALA A 131 -6.17 6.86 -1.91
CA ALA A 131 -7.53 7.36 -2.12
C ALA A 131 -8.00 7.14 -3.55
#